data_af6847e8df3af376eaac638eb623c0b1
#
_entry.id   af6847e8df3af376eaac638eb623c0b1
#
_cell.length_a   1.000
_cell.length_b   1.000
_cell.length_c   1.000
_cell.angle_alpha   90.00
_cell.angle_beta   90.00
_cell.angle_gamma   90.00
#
_symmetry.space_group_name_H-M   'P 1'
#
loop_
_entity.id
_entity.type
_entity.pdbx_description
1 polymer ?
#
loop_
_entity_poly.entity_id
_entity_poly.type
_entity_poly.pdbx_seq_one_letter_code
_entity_poly.pdbx_strand_id
1 'polypeptide(L)'
;MPQEAKEQIMKLWGKLWKSNHLIKDAVVTVETDDTRTHKIFQGLEELCLIFDLGKPMWLDSSIRDFQRHKRVRFYQDSFNEEISFDYMEFLVLEE
;
A
#
# COMPACT_ATOMS: atom_id res chain seq x y z
N MET A 1 -31.31 -11.27 10.47
CA MET A 1 -30.77 -11.32 9.88
C MET A 1 -29.77 -11.21 9.99
N PRO A 2 -29.41 -11.58 9.97
CA PRO A 2 -28.29 -11.40 10.20
C PRO A 2 -27.77 -10.52 9.57
N GLN A 3 -27.22 -10.19 9.93
CA GLN A 3 -26.58 -9.50 9.34
C GLN A 3 -25.71 -10.17 8.74
N GLU A 4 -25.67 -10.26 7.72
CA GLU A 4 -24.85 -10.85 7.09
C GLU A 4 -23.67 -10.26 7.24
N ALA A 5 -22.66 -10.88 7.14
CA ALA A 5 -21.42 -10.39 7.25
C ALA A 5 -21.27 -9.33 6.27
N LYS A 6 -20.96 -8.19 6.70
CA LYS A 6 -20.70 -7.23 5.82
C LYS A 6 -19.45 -7.47 5.20
N GLU A 7 -19.31 -7.31 3.95
CA GLU A 7 -18.08 -7.36 3.32
C GLU A 7 -17.25 -6.30 3.84
N GLN A 8 -16.04 -6.58 4.25
CA GLN A 8 -15.15 -5.58 4.74
C GLN A 8 -14.38 -5.03 3.59
N ILE A 9 -14.72 -3.84 3.16
CA ILE A 9 -14.05 -3.18 2.04
C ILE A 9 -12.89 -2.38 2.56
N MET A 10 -11.72 -2.54 1.96
CA MET A 10 -10.55 -1.77 2.33
C MET A 10 -10.06 -1.00 1.12
N LYS A 11 -9.82 0.30 1.29
CA LYS A 11 -9.29 1.13 0.22
C LYS A 11 -7.88 1.52 0.57
N LEU A 12 -6.97 1.34 -0.37
CA LEU A 12 -5.56 1.59 -0.18
C LEU A 12 -5.07 2.55 -1.25
N TRP A 13 -4.24 3.48 -0.85
CA TRP A 13 -3.76 4.55 -1.72
C TRP A 13 -2.25 4.44 -1.84
N GLY A 14 -1.75 4.40 -3.06
CA GLY A 14 -0.33 4.44 -3.32
C GLY A 14 0.03 5.73 -4.00
N LYS A 15 1.10 6.37 -3.57
CA LYS A 15 1.55 7.64 -4.13
C LYS A 15 3.03 7.57 -4.38
N LEU A 16 3.45 8.04 -5.55
CA LEU A 16 4.88 8.14 -5.86
C LEU A 16 5.27 9.61 -5.81
N TRP A 17 6.26 9.91 -4.99
CA TRP A 17 6.71 11.27 -4.76
C TRP A 17 8.12 11.48 -5.28
N LYS A 18 8.35 12.61 -5.95
CA LYS A 18 9.68 12.98 -6.40
C LYS A 18 9.85 14.47 -6.30
N SER A 19 10.89 14.91 -5.63
CA SER A 19 11.20 16.34 -5.44
C SER A 19 9.99 17.09 -4.88
N ASN A 20 9.34 16.45 -3.91
CA ASN A 20 8.16 17.00 -3.24
C ASN A 20 6.94 17.14 -4.14
N HIS A 21 6.96 16.50 -5.31
CA HIS A 21 5.80 16.50 -6.19
C HIS A 21 5.21 15.11 -6.28
N LEU A 22 3.88 15.04 -6.27
CA LEU A 22 3.18 13.78 -6.47
C LEU A 22 3.18 13.50 -7.97
N ILE A 23 3.92 12.49 -8.40
CA ILE A 23 4.06 12.21 -9.83
C ILE A 23 3.11 11.15 -10.33
N LYS A 24 2.64 10.26 -9.45
CA LYS A 24 1.65 9.25 -9.79
C LYS A 24 0.95 8.83 -8.54
N ASP A 25 -0.31 8.45 -8.66
CA ASP A 25 -1.02 7.84 -7.54
C ASP A 25 -2.14 6.96 -8.06
N ALA A 26 -2.61 6.08 -7.22
CA ALA A 26 -3.73 5.20 -7.56
C ALA A 26 -4.35 4.70 -6.27
N VAL A 27 -5.64 4.40 -6.33
CA VAL A 27 -6.37 3.83 -5.21
C VAL A 27 -6.89 2.47 -5.66
N VAL A 28 -6.72 1.46 -4.82
CA VAL A 28 -7.27 0.14 -5.09
C VAL A 28 -8.24 -0.22 -3.98
N THR A 29 -9.25 -0.99 -4.32
CA THR A 29 -10.26 -1.44 -3.38
C THR A 29 -10.15 -2.96 -3.27
N VAL A 30 -10.03 -3.46 -2.05
CA VAL A 30 -9.95 -4.89 -1.81
C VAL A 30 -11.22 -5.32 -1.10
N GLU A 31 -11.99 -6.21 -1.75
CA GLU A 31 -13.29 -6.60 -1.24
C GLU A 31 -13.34 -8.09 -1.04
N THR A 32 -12.44 -8.64 -0.28
CA THR A 32 -12.43 -10.08 -0.05
C THR A 32 -12.68 -10.36 1.42
N ASP A 33 -12.95 -11.62 1.73
CA ASP A 33 -13.14 -12.05 3.10
C ASP A 33 -11.85 -12.38 3.79
N ASP A 34 -10.73 -12.02 3.23
CA ASP A 34 -9.45 -12.39 3.77
C ASP A 34 -9.12 -11.56 5.01
N THR A 35 -8.02 -11.91 5.68
CA THR A 35 -7.58 -11.17 6.86
C THR A 35 -7.13 -9.77 6.45
N ARG A 36 -7.03 -8.90 7.43
CA ARG A 36 -6.59 -7.53 7.19
C ARG A 36 -5.17 -7.52 6.60
N THR A 37 -4.30 -8.37 7.11
CA THR A 37 -2.91 -8.44 6.63
C THR A 37 -2.86 -8.85 5.17
N HIS A 38 -3.63 -9.88 4.80
CA HIS A 38 -3.63 -10.32 3.42
C HIS A 38 -4.23 -9.28 2.49
N LYS A 39 -5.24 -8.55 2.94
CA LYS A 39 -5.81 -7.48 2.12
C LYS A 39 -4.79 -6.39 1.87
N ILE A 40 -4.00 -6.05 2.88
CA ILE A 40 -2.96 -5.04 2.73
C ILE A 40 -1.93 -5.50 1.71
N PHE A 41 -1.47 -6.75 1.80
CA PHE A 41 -0.49 -7.27 0.85
C PHE A 41 -1.07 -7.32 -0.56
N GLN A 42 -2.33 -7.73 -0.69
CA GLN A 42 -2.97 -7.79 -1.98
C GLN A 42 -3.09 -6.40 -2.60
N GLY A 43 -3.49 -5.42 -1.81
CA GLY A 43 -3.61 -4.06 -2.31
C GLY A 43 -2.27 -3.48 -2.73
N LEU A 44 -1.23 -3.75 -1.95
CA LEU A 44 0.10 -3.27 -2.30
C LEU A 44 0.56 -3.91 -3.61
N GLU A 45 0.30 -5.19 -3.79
CA GLU A 45 0.67 -5.86 -5.02
C GLU A 45 -0.06 -5.25 -6.22
N GLU A 46 -1.35 -4.97 -6.07
CA GLU A 46 -2.11 -4.35 -7.15
C GLU A 46 -1.58 -2.97 -7.50
N LEU A 47 -1.23 -2.18 -6.49
CA LEU A 47 -0.67 -0.86 -6.72
C LEU A 47 0.66 -0.96 -7.45
N CYS A 48 1.50 -1.92 -7.07
CA CYS A 48 2.78 -2.10 -7.74
C CYS A 48 2.60 -2.52 -9.19
N LEU A 49 1.58 -3.32 -9.48
CA LEU A 49 1.28 -3.66 -10.87
C LEU A 49 0.87 -2.43 -11.66
N ILE A 50 0.06 -1.57 -11.06
CA ILE A 50 -0.38 -0.34 -11.73
C ILE A 50 0.81 0.56 -12.00
N PHE A 51 1.76 0.64 -11.06
CA PHE A 51 2.93 1.50 -11.22
C PHE A 51 4.08 0.82 -11.96
N ASP A 52 3.91 -0.45 -12.32
CA ASP A 52 4.96 -1.23 -13.01
C ASP A 52 6.20 -1.31 -12.15
N LEU A 53 6.02 -1.68 -10.89
CA LEU A 53 7.11 -1.79 -9.93
C LEU A 53 7.15 -3.18 -9.33
N GLY A 54 8.34 -3.63 -8.92
CA GLY A 54 8.44 -4.80 -8.06
C GLY A 54 7.94 -4.45 -6.68
N LYS A 55 7.50 -5.45 -5.93
CA LYS A 55 6.97 -5.22 -4.60
C LYS A 55 8.09 -4.80 -3.67
N PRO A 56 7.88 -3.79 -2.83
CA PRO A 56 8.92 -3.39 -1.88
C PRO A 56 8.99 -4.39 -0.72
N MET A 57 10.17 -4.45 -0.10
CA MET A 57 10.34 -5.27 1.08
C MET A 57 9.90 -4.47 2.29
N TRP A 58 9.25 -5.17 3.22
CA TRP A 58 8.86 -4.57 4.48
C TRP A 58 10.04 -4.68 5.44
N LEU A 59 10.63 -3.53 5.76
CA LEU A 59 11.68 -3.48 6.77
C LEU A 59 11.01 -3.33 8.14
N ASP A 60 11.77 -3.59 9.20
CA ASP A 60 11.21 -3.47 10.55
C ASP A 60 10.62 -2.09 10.80
N SER A 61 11.29 -1.05 10.32
CA SER A 61 10.77 0.31 10.49
C SER A 61 9.49 0.52 9.70
N SER A 62 9.39 -0.10 8.52
CA SER A 62 8.18 0.02 7.70
C SER A 62 6.99 -0.60 8.40
N ILE A 63 7.20 -1.77 8.99
CA ILE A 63 6.12 -2.46 9.71
C ILE A 63 5.68 -1.61 10.89
N ARG A 64 6.64 -1.06 11.65
CA ARG A 64 6.31 -0.24 12.81
C ARG A 64 5.52 0.99 12.40
N ASP A 65 5.95 1.66 11.34
CA ASP A 65 5.28 2.87 10.89
C ASP A 65 3.85 2.57 10.46
N PHE A 66 3.68 1.48 9.71
CA PHE A 66 2.35 1.14 9.22
C PHE A 66 1.42 0.73 10.35
N GLN A 67 1.94 -0.01 11.32
CA GLN A 67 1.12 -0.41 12.47
C GLN A 67 0.70 0.79 13.29
N ARG A 68 1.57 1.80 13.37
CA ARG A 68 1.31 2.96 14.18
C ARG A 68 0.44 4.01 13.48
N HIS A 69 0.68 4.21 12.19
CA HIS A 69 0.06 5.31 11.47
C HIS A 69 -0.84 4.89 10.31
N LYS A 70 -0.94 3.61 10.00
CA LYS A 70 -1.66 3.08 8.85
C LYS A 70 -1.09 3.66 7.57
N ARG A 71 0.18 4.00 7.57
CA ARG A 71 0.87 4.65 6.46
C ARG A 71 2.34 4.32 6.56
N VAL A 72 2.97 4.10 5.41
CA VAL A 72 4.39 3.80 5.34
C VAL A 72 4.96 4.42 4.09
N ARG A 73 6.24 4.77 4.14
CA ARG A 73 6.99 5.23 2.98
C ARG A 73 8.05 4.21 2.67
N PHE A 74 8.08 3.75 1.42
CA PHE A 74 9.09 2.81 0.96
C PHE A 74 10.11 3.57 0.14
N TYR A 75 11.35 3.59 0.62
CA TYR A 75 12.45 4.29 -0.05
C TYR A 75 13.24 3.29 -0.90
N GLN A 76 14.31 3.73 -1.50
CA GLN A 76 15.14 2.89 -2.38
C GLN A 76 15.56 1.58 -1.71
N ASP A 77 15.85 1.62 -0.40
CA ASP A 77 16.34 0.45 0.30
C ASP A 77 15.28 -0.64 0.45
N SER A 78 14.04 -0.36 0.15
CA SER A 78 12.98 -1.37 0.15
C SER A 78 12.79 -2.02 -1.21
N PHE A 79 13.42 -1.49 -2.26
CA PHE A 79 13.23 -2.01 -3.61
C PHE A 79 14.48 -2.69 -4.11
N ASN A 80 14.31 -3.82 -4.81
CA ASN A 80 15.45 -4.50 -5.42
C ASN A 80 15.90 -3.81 -6.69
N GLU A 81 15.02 -3.07 -7.32
CA GLU A 81 15.34 -2.37 -8.54
C GLU A 81 15.64 -0.92 -8.23
N GLU A 82 16.30 -0.23 -9.14
CA GLU A 82 16.57 1.18 -8.95
C GLU A 82 15.29 1.94 -9.26
N ILE A 83 14.80 2.73 -8.31
CA ILE A 83 13.56 3.46 -8.50
C ILE A 83 13.88 4.87 -9.02
N SER A 84 12.94 5.43 -9.80
CA SER A 84 13.13 6.74 -10.40
C SER A 84 12.44 7.85 -9.62
N PHE A 85 11.90 7.53 -8.46
CA PHE A 85 11.20 8.48 -7.61
C PHE A 85 11.85 8.43 -6.22
N ASP A 86 11.46 9.33 -5.33
CA ASP A 86 12.09 9.39 -4.00
C ASP A 86 11.54 8.34 -3.06
N TYR A 87 10.23 8.16 -3.05
CA TYR A 87 9.61 7.13 -2.23
C TYR A 87 8.17 6.87 -2.67
N MET A 88 7.69 5.69 -2.32
CA MET A 88 6.30 5.34 -2.52
C MET A 88 5.60 5.40 -1.17
N GLU A 89 4.55 6.17 -1.07
CA GLU A 89 3.75 6.25 0.13
C GLU A 89 2.55 5.33 -0.02
N PHE A 90 2.31 4.49 0.96
CA PHE A 90 1.25 3.50 0.92
C PHE A 90 0.44 3.67 2.20
N LEU A 91 -0.85 3.85 2.07
CA LEU A 91 -1.67 4.11 3.24
C LEU A 91 -3.07 3.53 3.08
N VAL A 92 -3.72 3.31 4.23
CA VAL A 92 -5.10 2.86 4.27
C VAL A 92 -5.98 4.09 4.26
N LEU A 93 -6.83 4.19 3.23
CA LEU A 93 -7.78 5.28 3.17
C LEU A 93 -9.04 4.95 3.95
N GLU A 94 -9.46 3.69 3.85
CA GLU A 94 -10.74 3.32 4.40
C GLU A 94 -10.72 1.84 4.70
N GLU A 95 -11.30 1.42 5.80
CA GLU A 95 -11.41 -0.01 6.10
C GLU A 95 -12.63 -0.32 6.96
#